data_487c7061caee3cdf6fe4bba9cc2e4bb4
#
_entry.id   487c7061caee3cdf6fe4bba9cc2e4bb4
#
_cell.length_a   1.000
_cell.length_b   1.000
_cell.length_c   1.000
_cell.angle_alpha   90.00
_cell.angle_beta   90.00
_cell.angle_gamma   90.00
#
_symmetry.space_group_name_H-M   'P 1'
#
loop_
_entity.id
_entity.type
_entity.pdbx_description
1 polymer ?
#
loop_
_entity_poly.entity_id
_entity_poly.type
_entity_poly.pdbx_seq_one_letter_code
_entity_poly.pdbx_strand_id
1 'polypeptide(L)'
;MNSSVRVLAACIGVAAGIALAAATLQARDRWFPRAPSEQRLLYLTNGRVADRLSLSFDSVVSDVYWIRTVQYFAKERKSQHFSGRYDLLYPLLDLTTTLDPHFVVAYQFGAIFLAEPPPDGAGRLDLAIALLEKGLRVEPRWQYAEALGFLHYWHSHDLLAAAGEFNRAARMPNAPIWLGPLTANMLAKGGDREASITLFTELAKSEEKWVRELAERRLRELQQGEGR
;
A
#
# COMPACT_ATOMS: atom_id res chain seq x y z
N MET A 1 35.45 8.58 -58.86
CA MET A 1 35.45 9.03 -57.45
C MET A 1 35.73 7.80 -56.61
N ASN A 2 36.94 7.72 -56.06
CA ASN A 2 37.45 6.51 -55.37
C ASN A 2 36.57 6.08 -54.22
N SER A 3 36.39 4.76 -54.07
CA SER A 3 35.58 4.18 -52.97
C SER A 3 35.99 4.69 -51.58
N SER A 4 37.27 4.93 -51.37
CA SER A 4 37.85 5.51 -50.15
C SER A 4 37.35 6.93 -49.85
N VAL A 5 37.14 7.77 -50.87
CA VAL A 5 36.60 9.13 -50.69
C VAL A 5 35.12 9.10 -50.28
N ARG A 6 34.33 8.15 -50.80
CA ARG A 6 32.95 7.97 -50.45
C ARG A 6 32.80 7.47 -49.01
N VAL A 7 33.62 6.52 -48.59
CA VAL A 7 33.67 6.03 -47.21
C VAL A 7 34.05 7.13 -46.23
N LEU A 8 35.09 7.91 -46.55
CA LEU A 8 35.51 9.03 -45.72
C LEU A 8 34.41 10.09 -45.58
N ALA A 9 33.73 10.45 -46.67
CA ALA A 9 32.62 11.40 -46.63
C ALA A 9 31.43 10.86 -45.80
N ALA A 10 31.12 9.57 -45.90
CA ALA A 10 30.09 8.95 -45.07
C ALA A 10 30.46 8.97 -43.58
N CYS A 11 31.68 8.64 -43.22
CA CYS A 11 32.17 8.71 -41.83
C CYS A 11 32.13 10.14 -41.27
N ILE A 12 32.49 11.14 -42.06
CA ILE A 12 32.41 12.56 -41.67
C ILE A 12 30.91 12.95 -41.46
N GLY A 13 30.01 12.53 -42.33
CA GLY A 13 28.60 12.80 -42.22
C GLY A 13 27.98 12.19 -40.95
N VAL A 14 28.33 10.96 -40.63
CA VAL A 14 27.89 10.30 -39.40
C VAL A 14 28.45 11.00 -38.15
N ALA A 15 29.73 11.32 -38.15
CA ALA A 15 30.36 12.04 -37.04
C ALA A 15 29.73 13.44 -36.83
N ALA A 16 29.45 14.16 -37.89
CA ALA A 16 28.78 15.47 -37.85
C ALA A 16 27.32 15.31 -37.31
N GLY A 17 26.63 14.26 -37.73
CA GLY A 17 25.26 13.94 -37.21
C GLY A 17 25.25 13.63 -35.72
N ILE A 18 26.21 12.84 -35.25
CA ILE A 18 26.36 12.54 -33.81
C ILE A 18 26.69 13.81 -33.00
N ALA A 19 27.62 14.63 -33.51
CA ALA A 19 27.99 15.89 -32.87
C ALA A 19 26.81 16.88 -32.80
N LEU A 20 26.01 16.97 -33.86
CA LEU A 20 24.80 17.81 -33.88
C LEU A 20 23.73 17.28 -32.87
N ALA A 21 23.55 15.97 -32.83
CA ALA A 21 22.61 15.35 -31.86
C ALA A 21 23.08 15.59 -30.42
N ALA A 22 24.38 15.45 -30.14
CA ALA A 22 24.95 15.75 -28.83
C ALA A 22 24.79 17.24 -28.45
N ALA A 23 25.05 18.14 -29.39
CA ALA A 23 24.89 19.59 -29.18
C ALA A 23 23.40 19.96 -28.91
N THR A 24 22.46 19.38 -29.65
CA THR A 24 21.03 19.64 -29.42
C THR A 24 20.55 19.09 -28.09
N LEU A 25 21.05 17.91 -27.66
CA LEU A 25 20.77 17.36 -26.33
C LEU A 25 21.33 18.24 -25.21
N GLN A 26 22.56 18.71 -25.35
CA GLN A 26 23.16 19.64 -24.38
C GLN A 26 22.43 20.98 -24.32
N ALA A 27 22.08 21.55 -25.48
CA ALA A 27 21.26 22.75 -25.54
C ALA A 27 19.92 22.57 -24.85
N ARG A 28 19.20 21.45 -25.14
CA ARG A 28 17.96 21.13 -24.48
C ARG A 28 18.11 21.06 -22.95
N ASP A 29 19.14 20.32 -22.47
CA ASP A 29 19.35 20.15 -21.01
C ASP A 29 19.76 21.46 -20.32
N ARG A 30 20.36 22.41 -21.07
CA ARG A 30 20.72 23.76 -20.59
C ARG A 30 19.53 24.71 -20.55
N TRP A 31 18.67 24.66 -21.57
CA TRP A 31 17.50 25.56 -21.69
C TRP A 31 16.28 25.01 -20.94
N PHE A 32 16.21 23.70 -20.77
CA PHE A 32 15.15 23.00 -20.05
C PHE A 32 15.78 22.08 -19.00
N PRO A 33 16.31 22.66 -17.90
CA PRO A 33 16.91 21.86 -16.85
C PRO A 33 15.92 20.84 -16.36
N ARG A 34 16.37 19.60 -16.28
CA ARG A 34 15.53 18.50 -15.80
C ARG A 34 15.10 18.82 -14.37
N ALA A 35 13.79 18.85 -14.11
CA ALA A 35 13.28 18.95 -12.78
C ALA A 35 13.86 17.81 -11.91
N PRO A 36 14.13 18.05 -10.62
CA PRO A 36 14.56 16.99 -9.70
C PRO A 36 13.68 15.76 -9.85
N SER A 37 14.27 14.57 -9.74
CA SER A 37 13.57 13.29 -9.98
C SER A 37 12.30 13.15 -9.15
N GLU A 38 12.27 13.76 -7.99
CA GLU A 38 11.13 13.78 -7.06
C GLU A 38 9.95 14.62 -7.59
N GLN A 39 10.21 15.79 -8.18
CA GLN A 39 9.16 16.62 -8.79
C GLN A 39 8.55 15.99 -10.05
N ARG A 40 9.23 15.02 -10.66
CA ARG A 40 8.74 14.29 -11.84
C ARG A 40 7.77 13.16 -11.49
N LEU A 41 7.72 12.74 -10.23
CA LEU A 41 6.84 11.68 -9.79
C LEU A 41 5.40 12.18 -9.61
N LEU A 42 5.25 13.41 -9.13
CA LEU A 42 3.96 14.09 -8.96
C LEU A 42 3.79 15.16 -10.06
N TYR A 43 3.39 14.75 -11.28
CA TYR A 43 3.01 15.74 -12.32
C TYR A 43 1.75 16.51 -11.93
N LEU A 44 0.87 15.90 -11.15
CA LEU A 44 -0.37 16.46 -10.68
C LEU A 44 -0.38 16.32 -9.15
N THR A 45 -0.26 17.43 -8.45
CA THR A 45 -0.26 17.49 -6.98
C THR A 45 -1.66 17.49 -6.38
N ASN A 46 -2.69 17.65 -7.22
CA ASN A 46 -4.08 17.75 -6.78
C ASN A 46 -4.94 16.73 -7.52
N GLY A 47 -5.51 15.77 -6.76
CA GLY A 47 -6.36 14.71 -7.31
C GLY A 47 -7.56 15.23 -8.12
N ARG A 48 -8.16 16.37 -7.76
CA ARG A 48 -9.27 17.00 -8.52
C ARG A 48 -8.82 17.58 -9.87
N VAL A 49 -7.57 18.00 -9.98
CA VAL A 49 -6.98 18.46 -11.25
C VAL A 49 -6.64 17.24 -12.11
N ALA A 50 -6.15 16.18 -11.48
CA ALA A 50 -5.87 14.91 -12.16
C ALA A 50 -7.15 14.32 -12.77
N ASP A 51 -8.22 14.24 -12.01
CA ASP A 51 -9.54 13.77 -12.41
C ASP A 51 -10.11 14.55 -13.64
N ARG A 52 -9.94 15.87 -13.64
CA ARG A 52 -10.36 16.69 -14.79
C ARG A 52 -9.50 16.56 -16.04
N LEU A 53 -8.21 16.24 -15.87
CA LEU A 53 -7.25 16.11 -16.96
C LEU A 53 -7.17 14.69 -17.52
N SER A 54 -7.66 13.70 -16.81
CA SER A 54 -7.67 12.29 -17.25
C SER A 54 -8.65 12.03 -18.39
N LEU A 55 -9.59 12.96 -18.68
CA LEU A 55 -10.56 12.87 -19.78
C LEU A 55 -11.31 11.52 -19.81
N SER A 56 -11.72 11.04 -18.64
CA SER A 56 -12.36 9.72 -18.45
C SER A 56 -11.41 8.50 -18.52
N PHE A 57 -10.10 8.70 -18.48
CA PHE A 57 -9.10 7.64 -18.39
C PHE A 57 -8.52 7.51 -16.95
N ASP A 58 -9.33 7.81 -15.93
CA ASP A 58 -8.93 7.88 -14.53
C ASP A 58 -8.25 6.59 -14.07
N SER A 59 -8.83 5.43 -14.40
CA SER A 59 -8.25 4.12 -14.04
C SER A 59 -6.87 3.90 -14.67
N VAL A 60 -6.67 4.29 -15.94
CA VAL A 60 -5.37 4.15 -16.60
C VAL A 60 -4.33 5.07 -15.96
N VAL A 61 -4.73 6.30 -15.63
CA VAL A 61 -3.86 7.26 -14.94
C VAL A 61 -3.54 6.76 -13.53
N SER A 62 -4.51 6.18 -12.84
CA SER A 62 -4.32 5.54 -11.52
C SER A 62 -3.31 4.39 -11.60
N ASP A 63 -3.39 3.51 -12.60
CA ASP A 63 -2.42 2.44 -12.83
C ASP A 63 -1.00 2.98 -13.01
N VAL A 64 -0.85 4.06 -13.79
CA VAL A 64 0.46 4.71 -13.98
C VAL A 64 0.99 5.26 -12.65
N TYR A 65 0.14 5.88 -11.82
CA TYR A 65 0.58 6.38 -10.51
C TYR A 65 0.88 5.25 -9.53
N TRP A 66 0.14 4.14 -9.60
CA TRP A 66 0.47 2.93 -8.83
C TRP A 66 1.85 2.38 -9.19
N ILE A 67 2.14 2.22 -10.49
CA ILE A 67 3.45 1.77 -10.97
C ILE A 67 4.57 2.72 -10.47
N ARG A 68 4.34 4.04 -10.53
CA ARG A 68 5.29 5.04 -9.99
C ARG A 68 5.47 4.93 -8.49
N THR A 69 4.40 4.67 -7.76
CA THR A 69 4.44 4.45 -6.30
C THR A 69 5.32 3.27 -5.96
N VAL A 70 5.14 2.14 -6.63
CA VAL A 70 5.96 0.93 -6.43
C VAL A 70 7.42 1.17 -6.81
N GLN A 71 7.68 1.85 -7.94
CA GLN A 71 9.04 2.20 -8.36
C GLN A 71 9.72 3.17 -7.38
N TYR A 72 8.98 4.16 -6.89
CA TYR A 72 9.47 5.10 -5.88
C TYR A 72 9.80 4.36 -4.59
N PHE A 73 8.88 3.56 -4.07
CA PHE A 73 9.09 2.74 -2.88
C PHE A 73 10.32 1.84 -2.99
N ALA A 74 10.45 1.11 -4.11
CA ALA A 74 11.59 0.23 -4.35
C ALA A 74 12.93 0.99 -4.45
N LYS A 75 12.93 2.20 -5.02
CA LYS A 75 14.10 3.08 -5.09
C LYS A 75 14.51 3.56 -3.70
N GLU A 76 13.54 4.08 -2.94
CA GLU A 76 13.78 4.60 -1.59
C GLU A 76 14.24 3.49 -0.63
N ARG A 77 13.68 2.29 -0.74
CA ARG A 77 14.11 1.13 0.06
C ARG A 77 15.59 0.78 -0.12
N LYS A 78 16.12 0.98 -1.34
CA LYS A 78 17.54 0.74 -1.67
C LYS A 78 18.44 1.96 -1.44
N SER A 79 17.86 3.12 -1.17
CA SER A 79 18.61 4.36 -0.99
C SER A 79 19.42 4.33 0.31
N GLN A 80 20.62 4.89 0.27
CA GLN A 80 21.44 5.12 1.47
C GLN A 80 21.18 6.50 2.11
N HIS A 81 20.33 7.34 1.49
CA HIS A 81 19.96 8.64 2.01
C HIS A 81 18.76 8.51 2.95
N PHE A 82 18.88 8.98 4.17
CA PHE A 82 17.84 8.85 5.19
C PHE A 82 16.91 10.07 5.28
N SER A 83 17.35 11.24 4.83
CA SER A 83 16.55 12.48 4.87
C SER A 83 15.55 12.52 3.73
N GLY A 84 14.29 12.79 4.03
CA GLY A 84 13.20 12.88 3.04
C GLY A 84 12.78 11.54 2.42
N ARG A 85 13.21 10.44 3.01
CA ARG A 85 12.91 9.09 2.53
C ARG A 85 11.41 8.83 2.66
N TYR A 86 10.78 8.36 1.60
CA TYR A 86 9.35 8.07 1.49
C TYR A 86 8.39 9.28 1.58
N ASP A 87 8.86 10.53 1.54
CA ASP A 87 8.00 11.72 1.65
C ASP A 87 6.89 11.78 0.60
N LEU A 88 7.15 11.26 -0.61
CA LEU A 88 6.18 11.21 -1.70
C LEU A 88 5.29 9.95 -1.70
N LEU A 89 5.51 9.01 -0.79
CA LEU A 89 4.80 7.73 -0.80
C LEU A 89 3.30 7.93 -0.57
N TYR A 90 2.93 8.62 0.50
CA TYR A 90 1.52 8.90 0.78
C TYR A 90 0.86 9.80 -0.27
N PRO A 91 1.46 10.91 -0.73
CA PRO A 91 0.92 11.70 -1.83
C PRO A 91 0.64 10.90 -3.12
N LEU A 92 1.54 9.98 -3.49
CA LEU A 92 1.35 9.10 -4.64
C LEU A 92 0.19 8.11 -4.44
N LEU A 93 0.10 7.51 -3.26
CA LEU A 93 -0.98 6.59 -2.89
C LEU A 93 -2.32 7.32 -2.81
N ASP A 94 -2.34 8.51 -2.21
CA ASP A 94 -3.55 9.32 -2.12
C ASP A 94 -4.08 9.72 -3.49
N LEU A 95 -3.18 10.11 -4.40
CA LEU A 95 -3.53 10.42 -5.78
C LEU A 95 -4.03 9.19 -6.53
N THR A 96 -3.34 8.05 -6.43
CA THR A 96 -3.75 6.78 -7.02
C THR A 96 -5.17 6.41 -6.60
N THR A 97 -5.45 6.42 -5.30
CA THR A 97 -6.74 6.06 -4.73
C THR A 97 -7.82 7.15 -4.84
N THR A 98 -7.47 8.35 -5.30
CA THR A 98 -8.42 9.40 -5.64
C THR A 98 -8.87 9.28 -7.09
N LEU A 99 -7.95 8.90 -7.99
CA LEU A 99 -8.25 8.63 -9.40
C LEU A 99 -9.04 7.33 -9.59
N ASP A 100 -8.68 6.28 -8.87
CA ASP A 100 -9.46 5.05 -8.81
C ASP A 100 -9.78 4.67 -7.36
N PRO A 101 -10.95 5.08 -6.85
CA PRO A 101 -11.37 4.79 -5.48
C PRO A 101 -11.59 3.29 -5.20
N HIS A 102 -11.69 2.46 -6.24
CA HIS A 102 -11.89 1.01 -6.12
C HIS A 102 -10.60 0.20 -6.28
N PHE A 103 -9.45 0.86 -6.32
CA PHE A 103 -8.14 0.21 -6.49
C PHE A 103 -7.67 -0.46 -5.19
N VAL A 104 -8.26 -1.61 -4.86
CA VAL A 104 -8.03 -2.36 -3.60
C VAL A 104 -6.55 -2.59 -3.30
N VAL A 105 -5.77 -2.96 -4.33
CA VAL A 105 -4.33 -3.25 -4.20
C VAL A 105 -3.55 -2.04 -3.69
N ALA A 106 -3.87 -0.84 -4.17
CA ALA A 106 -3.20 0.38 -3.75
C ALA A 106 -3.45 0.71 -2.26
N TYR A 107 -4.66 0.44 -1.76
CA TYR A 107 -4.96 0.61 -0.33
C TYR A 107 -4.21 -0.40 0.52
N GLN A 108 -4.29 -1.69 0.20
CA GLN A 108 -3.70 -2.75 1.02
C GLN A 108 -2.17 -2.71 1.05
N PHE A 109 -1.53 -2.76 -0.13
CA PHE A 109 -0.07 -2.70 -0.19
C PHE A 109 0.49 -1.33 0.17
N GLY A 110 -0.24 -0.26 -0.18
CA GLY A 110 0.12 1.10 0.22
C GLY A 110 0.18 1.26 1.73
N ALA A 111 -0.78 0.69 2.46
CA ALA A 111 -0.78 0.69 3.91
C ALA A 111 0.42 -0.06 4.50
N ILE A 112 0.80 -1.21 3.92
CA ILE A 112 2.01 -1.95 4.33
C ILE A 112 3.26 -1.10 4.09
N PHE A 113 3.43 -0.51 2.90
CA PHE A 113 4.58 0.33 2.58
C PHE A 113 4.72 1.54 3.51
N LEU A 114 3.59 2.09 3.95
CA LEU A 114 3.56 3.22 4.90
C LEU A 114 3.87 2.78 6.32
N ALA A 115 3.35 1.64 6.77
CA ALA A 115 3.44 1.19 8.15
C ALA A 115 4.79 0.56 8.49
N GLU A 116 5.40 -0.18 7.55
CA GLU A 116 6.69 -0.83 7.79
C GLU A 116 7.75 0.17 8.28
N PRO A 117 8.51 -0.18 9.32
CA PRO A 117 9.55 0.72 9.83
C PRO A 117 10.71 0.87 8.83
N PRO A 118 11.41 2.02 8.87
CA PRO A 118 12.63 2.18 8.08
C PRO A 118 13.69 1.12 8.46
N PRO A 119 14.47 0.63 7.49
CA PRO A 119 14.58 1.05 6.08
C PRO A 119 13.55 0.43 5.13
N ASP A 120 12.74 -0.52 5.58
CA ASP A 120 11.88 -1.33 4.74
C ASP A 120 10.57 -0.63 4.35
N GLY A 121 10.18 0.43 5.05
CA GLY A 121 9.02 1.25 4.77
C GLY A 121 9.14 2.65 5.37
N ALA A 122 8.04 3.41 5.35
CA ALA A 122 8.01 4.81 5.77
C ALA A 122 7.93 5.00 7.30
N GLY A 123 7.53 3.99 8.06
CA GLY A 123 7.30 4.09 9.51
C GLY A 123 6.15 5.04 9.87
N ARG A 124 5.18 5.22 8.95
CA ARG A 124 4.07 6.16 9.09
C ARG A 124 2.75 5.41 9.26
N LEU A 125 2.61 4.77 10.43
CA LEU A 125 1.40 4.04 10.80
C LEU A 125 0.15 4.93 10.73
N ASP A 126 0.27 6.20 11.11
CA ASP A 126 -0.79 7.21 11.02
C ASP A 126 -1.34 7.36 9.59
N LEU A 127 -0.44 7.42 8.61
CA LEU A 127 -0.82 7.53 7.19
C LEU A 127 -1.36 6.21 6.62
N ALA A 128 -0.86 5.07 7.09
CA ALA A 128 -1.37 3.76 6.70
C ALA A 128 -2.84 3.59 7.15
N ILE A 129 -3.14 3.95 8.39
CA ILE A 129 -4.50 3.95 8.93
C ILE A 129 -5.39 4.91 8.13
N ALA A 130 -4.93 6.15 7.90
CA ALA A 130 -5.69 7.15 7.14
C ALA A 130 -6.03 6.67 5.72
N LEU A 131 -5.11 5.96 5.05
CA LEU A 131 -5.31 5.40 3.72
C LEU A 131 -6.39 4.31 3.72
N LEU A 132 -6.33 3.35 4.65
CA LEU A 132 -7.34 2.28 4.76
C LEU A 132 -8.71 2.82 5.16
N GLU A 133 -8.76 3.80 6.06
CA GLU A 133 -10.00 4.49 6.43
C GLU A 133 -10.59 5.27 5.24
N LYS A 134 -9.76 5.85 4.36
CA LYS A 134 -10.23 6.41 3.09
C LYS A 134 -10.93 5.35 2.25
N GLY A 135 -10.33 4.17 2.12
CA GLY A 135 -10.93 3.04 1.39
C GLY A 135 -12.27 2.59 1.98
N LEU A 136 -12.35 2.46 3.30
CA LEU A 136 -13.58 2.08 4.01
C LEU A 136 -14.73 3.09 3.84
N ARG A 137 -14.42 4.38 3.69
CA ARG A 137 -15.44 5.42 3.40
C ARG A 137 -15.98 5.35 1.98
N VAL A 138 -15.15 4.91 1.04
CA VAL A 138 -15.56 4.75 -0.37
C VAL A 138 -16.37 3.47 -0.55
N GLU A 139 -15.82 2.36 -0.08
CA GLU A 139 -16.43 1.06 -0.17
C GLU A 139 -16.09 0.22 1.07
N PRO A 140 -17.06 -0.09 1.92
CA PRO A 140 -16.85 -0.94 3.09
C PRO A 140 -16.47 -2.37 2.66
N ARG A 141 -15.16 -2.69 2.70
CA ARG A 141 -14.60 -4.01 2.39
C ARG A 141 -13.95 -4.61 3.63
N TRP A 142 -14.23 -5.89 3.91
CA TRP A 142 -13.63 -6.59 5.05
C TRP A 142 -12.09 -6.59 5.02
N GLN A 143 -11.50 -6.60 3.83
CA GLN A 143 -10.04 -6.57 3.65
C GLN A 143 -9.39 -5.31 4.22
N TYR A 144 -10.07 -4.17 4.17
CA TYR A 144 -9.51 -2.92 4.73
C TYR A 144 -9.58 -2.93 6.26
N ALA A 145 -10.68 -3.41 6.84
CA ALA A 145 -10.78 -3.56 8.28
C ALA A 145 -9.84 -4.65 8.82
N GLU A 146 -9.68 -5.76 8.09
CA GLU A 146 -8.67 -6.78 8.38
C GLU A 146 -7.25 -6.19 8.39
N ALA A 147 -6.91 -5.42 7.37
CA ALA A 147 -5.60 -4.75 7.28
C ALA A 147 -5.37 -3.79 8.46
N LEU A 148 -6.39 -3.01 8.86
CA LEU A 148 -6.33 -2.18 10.08
C LEU A 148 -6.07 -3.03 11.33
N GLY A 149 -6.75 -4.16 11.46
CA GLY A 149 -6.51 -5.10 12.56
C GLY A 149 -5.05 -5.59 12.59
N PHE A 150 -4.48 -5.91 11.46
CA PHE A 150 -3.07 -6.31 11.37
C PHE A 150 -2.11 -5.14 11.65
N LEU A 151 -2.42 -3.91 11.26
CA LEU A 151 -1.62 -2.74 11.63
C LEU A 151 -1.58 -2.55 13.15
N HIS A 152 -2.71 -2.69 13.83
CA HIS A 152 -2.76 -2.63 15.28
C HIS A 152 -2.01 -3.79 15.93
N TYR A 153 -2.11 -4.99 15.38
CA TYR A 153 -1.43 -6.16 15.91
C TYR A 153 0.10 -6.07 15.79
N TRP A 154 0.63 -5.71 14.62
CA TRP A 154 2.08 -5.75 14.37
C TRP A 154 2.82 -4.47 14.73
N HIS A 155 2.21 -3.31 14.57
CA HIS A 155 2.90 -2.03 14.73
C HIS A 155 2.56 -1.31 16.04
N SER A 156 1.29 -1.31 16.46
CA SER A 156 0.90 -0.71 17.75
C SER A 156 1.00 -1.69 18.91
N HIS A 157 1.03 -3.00 18.66
CA HIS A 157 0.89 -4.07 19.66
C HIS A 157 -0.38 -3.94 20.51
N ASP A 158 -1.40 -3.27 19.98
CA ASP A 158 -2.71 -3.09 20.61
C ASP A 158 -3.65 -4.21 20.18
N LEU A 159 -3.69 -5.27 21.01
CA LEU A 159 -4.47 -6.46 20.73
C LEU A 159 -5.98 -6.22 20.79
N LEU A 160 -6.43 -5.27 21.63
CA LEU A 160 -7.86 -4.94 21.73
C LEU A 160 -8.32 -4.09 20.55
N ALA A 161 -7.52 -3.11 20.10
CA ALA A 161 -7.79 -2.38 18.87
C ALA A 161 -7.79 -3.34 17.67
N ALA A 162 -6.82 -4.25 17.58
CA ALA A 162 -6.78 -5.28 16.54
C ALA A 162 -8.04 -6.14 16.55
N ALA A 163 -8.49 -6.59 17.73
CA ALA A 163 -9.72 -7.37 17.88
C ALA A 163 -10.94 -6.57 17.41
N GLY A 164 -11.01 -5.28 17.72
CA GLY A 164 -12.07 -4.39 17.26
C GLY A 164 -12.20 -4.35 15.74
N GLU A 165 -11.07 -4.17 15.05
CA GLU A 165 -11.04 -4.11 13.59
C GLU A 165 -11.30 -5.49 12.93
N PHE A 166 -10.77 -6.59 13.49
CA PHE A 166 -11.10 -7.94 13.00
C PHE A 166 -12.58 -8.28 13.20
N ASN A 167 -13.19 -7.86 14.32
CA ASN A 167 -14.61 -8.00 14.53
C ASN A 167 -15.44 -7.17 13.55
N ARG A 168 -14.99 -5.94 13.25
CA ARG A 168 -15.58 -5.10 12.21
C ARG A 168 -15.52 -5.81 10.85
N ALA A 169 -14.37 -6.37 10.48
CA ALA A 169 -14.19 -7.13 9.25
C ALA A 169 -15.11 -8.37 9.20
N ALA A 170 -15.19 -9.15 10.29
CA ALA A 170 -15.98 -10.37 10.37
C ALA A 170 -17.49 -10.14 10.16
N ARG A 171 -17.98 -8.92 10.40
CA ARG A 171 -19.40 -8.55 10.22
C ARG A 171 -19.71 -8.00 8.83
N MET A 172 -18.69 -7.84 7.97
CA MET A 172 -18.90 -7.34 6.61
C MET A 172 -19.31 -8.46 5.64
N PRO A 173 -20.01 -8.12 4.54
CA PRO A 173 -20.40 -9.09 3.52
C PRO A 173 -19.17 -9.85 2.98
N ASN A 174 -19.35 -11.14 2.73
CA ASN A 174 -18.32 -12.04 2.19
C ASN A 174 -17.04 -12.12 3.05
N ALA A 175 -17.10 -11.75 4.31
CA ALA A 175 -15.98 -11.89 5.23
C ALA A 175 -15.65 -13.37 5.45
N PRO A 176 -14.37 -13.75 5.45
CA PRO A 176 -13.97 -15.10 5.70
C PRO A 176 -14.24 -15.51 7.16
N ILE A 177 -14.71 -16.74 7.31
CA ILE A 177 -15.14 -17.26 8.62
C ILE A 177 -14.03 -17.32 9.68
N TRP A 178 -12.76 -17.35 9.26
CA TRP A 178 -11.62 -17.39 10.18
C TRP A 178 -11.41 -16.09 10.97
N LEU A 179 -12.02 -14.98 10.55
CA LEU A 179 -11.95 -13.70 11.28
C LEU A 179 -12.59 -13.78 12.66
N GLY A 180 -13.67 -14.56 12.82
CA GLY A 180 -14.30 -14.77 14.12
C GLY A 180 -13.34 -15.39 15.15
N PRO A 181 -12.78 -16.57 14.88
CA PRO A 181 -11.75 -17.18 15.75
C PRO A 181 -10.53 -16.30 15.99
N LEU A 182 -10.07 -15.55 14.98
CA LEU A 182 -8.97 -14.62 15.14
C LEU A 182 -9.32 -13.50 16.12
N THR A 183 -10.51 -12.89 15.97
CA THR A 183 -11.01 -11.87 16.90
C THR A 183 -11.04 -12.37 18.33
N ALA A 184 -11.65 -13.54 18.56
CA ALA A 184 -11.75 -14.14 19.90
C ALA A 184 -10.38 -14.40 20.53
N ASN A 185 -9.39 -14.87 19.74
CA ASN A 185 -8.02 -15.05 20.20
C ASN A 185 -7.33 -13.71 20.54
N MET A 186 -7.58 -12.64 19.78
CA MET A 186 -7.01 -11.32 20.08
C MET A 186 -7.61 -10.73 21.36
N LEU A 187 -8.92 -10.88 21.58
CA LEU A 187 -9.58 -10.49 22.84
C LEU A 187 -8.95 -11.20 24.04
N ALA A 188 -8.79 -12.53 23.96
CA ALA A 188 -8.18 -13.31 25.04
C ALA A 188 -6.76 -12.84 25.35
N LYS A 189 -5.93 -12.66 24.32
CA LYS A 189 -4.53 -12.19 24.48
C LYS A 189 -4.44 -10.75 24.94
N GLY A 190 -5.39 -9.91 24.57
CA GLY A 190 -5.51 -8.51 24.95
C GLY A 190 -6.06 -8.31 26.39
N GLY A 191 -6.45 -9.40 27.06
CA GLY A 191 -6.95 -9.36 28.43
C GLY A 191 -8.47 -9.25 28.56
N ASP A 192 -9.22 -9.09 27.47
CA ASP A 192 -10.68 -9.12 27.47
C ASP A 192 -11.18 -10.56 27.34
N ARG A 193 -11.00 -11.29 28.45
CA ARG A 193 -11.35 -12.70 28.55
C ARG A 193 -12.85 -12.93 28.44
N GLU A 194 -13.65 -12.07 29.03
CA GLU A 194 -15.12 -12.20 29.04
C GLU A 194 -15.69 -12.10 27.62
N ALA A 195 -15.28 -11.06 26.88
CA ALA A 195 -15.65 -10.93 25.47
C ALA A 195 -15.16 -12.10 24.62
N SER A 196 -13.96 -12.61 24.89
CA SER A 196 -13.41 -13.79 24.21
C SER A 196 -14.26 -15.03 24.46
N ILE A 197 -14.63 -15.32 25.72
CA ILE A 197 -15.49 -16.45 26.08
C ILE A 197 -16.85 -16.33 25.40
N THR A 198 -17.44 -15.14 25.43
CA THR A 198 -18.72 -14.88 24.76
C THR A 198 -18.64 -15.19 23.28
N LEU A 199 -17.61 -14.68 22.60
CA LEU A 199 -17.45 -14.92 21.16
C LEU A 199 -17.16 -16.39 20.84
N PHE A 200 -16.31 -17.08 21.60
CA PHE A 200 -16.07 -18.50 21.40
C PHE A 200 -17.33 -19.35 21.67
N THR A 201 -18.20 -18.93 22.61
CA THR A 201 -19.48 -19.60 22.86
C THR A 201 -20.41 -19.50 21.64
N GLU A 202 -20.43 -18.36 20.95
CA GLU A 202 -21.16 -18.22 19.69
C GLU A 202 -20.53 -19.05 18.56
N LEU A 203 -19.21 -19.02 18.44
CA LEU A 203 -18.47 -19.79 17.43
C LEU A 203 -18.60 -21.31 17.62
N ALA A 204 -18.82 -21.79 18.85
CA ALA A 204 -19.10 -23.21 19.12
C ALA A 204 -20.44 -23.70 18.53
N LYS A 205 -21.33 -22.79 18.10
CA LYS A 205 -22.57 -23.09 17.38
C LYS A 205 -22.40 -23.08 15.86
N SER A 206 -21.20 -22.83 15.35
CA SER A 206 -20.91 -22.73 13.92
C SER A 206 -21.21 -24.03 13.18
N GLU A 207 -21.77 -23.92 11.97
CA GLU A 207 -21.94 -25.07 11.08
C GLU A 207 -20.59 -25.65 10.60
N GLU A 208 -19.57 -24.80 10.53
CA GLU A 208 -18.23 -25.17 10.15
C GLU A 208 -17.54 -25.99 11.27
N LYS A 209 -17.26 -27.26 10.98
CA LYS A 209 -16.70 -28.20 11.95
C LYS A 209 -15.41 -27.71 12.62
N TRP A 210 -14.48 -27.21 11.83
CA TRP A 210 -13.18 -26.76 12.34
C TRP A 210 -13.29 -25.54 13.27
N VAL A 211 -14.24 -24.61 12.96
CA VAL A 211 -14.51 -23.45 13.83
C VAL A 211 -15.08 -23.90 15.16
N ARG A 212 -16.07 -24.80 15.12
CA ARG A 212 -16.70 -25.36 16.31
C ARG A 212 -15.69 -26.08 17.20
N GLU A 213 -14.89 -26.99 16.65
CA GLU A 213 -13.86 -27.72 17.39
C GLU A 213 -12.79 -26.80 17.99
N LEU A 214 -12.38 -25.76 17.25
CA LEU A 214 -11.46 -24.75 17.75
C LEU A 214 -12.07 -23.98 18.92
N ALA A 215 -13.31 -23.53 18.78
CA ALA A 215 -14.00 -22.75 19.81
C ALA A 215 -14.19 -23.55 21.11
N GLU A 216 -14.63 -24.81 21.02
CA GLU A 216 -14.77 -25.70 22.17
C GLU A 216 -13.44 -25.95 22.89
N ARG A 217 -12.35 -26.14 22.14
CA ARG A 217 -11.01 -26.30 22.72
C ARG A 217 -10.58 -25.03 23.45
N ARG A 218 -10.76 -23.87 22.84
CA ARG A 218 -10.37 -22.59 23.44
C ARG A 218 -11.22 -22.25 24.67
N LEU A 219 -12.50 -22.58 24.69
CA LEU A 219 -13.35 -22.41 25.87
C LEU A 219 -12.84 -23.24 27.03
N ARG A 220 -12.49 -24.51 26.82
CA ARG A 220 -11.91 -25.37 27.87
C ARG A 220 -10.59 -24.78 28.41
N GLU A 221 -9.70 -24.30 27.55
CA GLU A 221 -8.43 -23.66 27.93
C GLU A 221 -8.65 -22.40 28.78
N LEU A 222 -9.59 -21.55 28.36
CA LEU A 222 -9.93 -20.33 29.09
C LEU A 222 -10.58 -20.64 30.45
N GLN A 223 -11.43 -21.65 30.58
CA GLN A 223 -12.03 -22.06 31.83
C GLN A 223 -11.02 -22.70 32.80
N GLN A 224 -10.09 -23.51 32.31
CA GLN A 224 -9.05 -24.14 33.13
C GLN A 224 -8.00 -23.14 33.64
N GLY A 225 -7.80 -22.01 32.96
CA GLY A 225 -6.94 -20.92 33.42
C GLY A 225 -7.48 -20.16 34.66
N GLU A 226 -8.71 -20.40 35.08
CA GLU A 226 -9.30 -19.86 36.33
C GLU A 226 -8.80 -20.55 37.61
N GLY A 227 -8.19 -21.72 37.47
CA GLY A 227 -7.70 -22.50 38.60
C GLY A 227 -6.22 -22.34 38.96
N ARG A 228 -5.52 -21.40 38.31
CA ARG A 228 -4.11 -21.09 38.61
C ARG A 228 -3.92 -19.61 38.89
#